data_cb954c68ebf0d73afa63235659e9b38b
#
_entry.id   cb954c68ebf0d73afa63235659e9b38b
#
_cell.length_a   1.000
_cell.length_b   1.000
_cell.length_c   1.000
_cell.angle_alpha   90.00
_cell.angle_beta   90.00
_cell.angle_gamma   90.00
#
_symmetry.space_group_name_H-M   'P 1'
#
loop_
_entity.id
_entity.type
_entity.pdbx_description
1 polymer ?
#
loop_
_entity_poly.entity_id
_entity_poly.type
_entity_poly.pdbx_seq_one_letter_code
_entity_poly.pdbx_strand_id
1 'polypeptide(L)'
;VTKMKVLLRRRKTLIVAFIAATASFLLGVTLPINLRANQPVKPIQAQVLTVSQSQEQKPISNINQFKQAIAHRVEFSQQALAQLEGMRFQSTVSDQFQGKTIREAKLDSQHKAIALTFDDGPWPTTTTQILDILKKNNIKATFFWVGRYLQTYPDIGKQVAAAGHAIGNHTWNHQYHKYNEDGAAREIDRTSSLIEELTGIQTSIFRPPGGILNNGLAAYAQKKNYAVVMWSADSFDWRTLTESLIDNVMRQAKSGGIVLMHDGGGNRARTVKALPDIIARLRKEGYIFVTVPELLKMQEQELKRQETAQK
;
A
#
# COMPACT_ATOMS: atom_id res chain seq x y z
N VAL A 1 12.80 29.21 4.50
CA VAL A 1 13.17 28.65 5.81
C VAL A 1 12.08 28.91 6.84
N THR A 2 11.45 30.09 6.85
CA THR A 2 10.45 30.49 7.84
C THR A 2 9.11 29.74 7.70
N LYS A 3 8.62 29.50 6.47
CA LYS A 3 7.36 28.76 6.23
C LYS A 3 7.44 27.28 6.64
N MET A 4 8.60 26.65 6.47
CA MET A 4 8.80 25.24 6.83
C MET A 4 8.85 25.03 8.36
N LYS A 5 9.41 25.98 9.12
CA LYS A 5 9.41 25.96 10.59
C LYS A 5 8.00 26.11 11.18
N VAL A 6 7.12 26.90 10.55
CA VAL A 6 5.72 27.06 10.98
C VAL A 6 4.91 25.78 10.75
N LEU A 7 5.15 25.08 9.63
CA LEU A 7 4.46 23.81 9.33
C LEU A 7 4.85 22.69 10.29
N LEU A 8 6.14 22.57 10.64
CA LEU A 8 6.63 21.62 11.64
C LEU A 8 6.09 21.91 13.06
N ARG A 9 5.95 23.21 13.40
CA ARG A 9 5.40 23.62 14.68
C ARG A 9 3.90 23.28 14.80
N ARG A 10 3.12 23.47 13.73
CA ARG A 10 1.71 23.08 13.67
C ARG A 10 1.50 21.57 13.74
N ARG A 11 2.37 20.75 13.13
CA ARG A 11 2.33 19.28 13.23
C ARG A 11 2.62 18.79 14.65
N LYS A 12 3.61 19.36 15.34
CA LYS A 12 3.88 19.03 16.77
C LYS A 12 2.72 19.42 17.68
N THR A 13 2.06 20.55 17.44
CA THR A 13 0.92 21.00 18.24
C THR A 13 -0.31 20.10 18.04
N LEU A 14 -0.55 19.60 16.81
CA LEU A 14 -1.63 18.65 16.53
C LEU A 14 -1.39 17.28 17.19
N ILE A 15 -0.15 16.79 17.20
CA ILE A 15 0.21 15.52 17.86
C ILE A 15 0.06 15.65 19.38
N VAL A 16 0.51 16.77 19.96
CA VAL A 16 0.35 17.04 21.40
C VAL A 16 -1.12 17.21 21.79
N ALA A 17 -1.93 17.87 20.96
CA ALA A 17 -3.37 18.01 21.19
C ALA A 17 -4.11 16.67 21.11
N PHE A 18 -3.69 15.77 20.19
CA PHE A 18 -4.26 14.42 20.09
C PHE A 18 -3.91 13.55 21.31
N ILE A 19 -2.66 13.62 21.79
CA ILE A 19 -2.22 12.92 23.01
C ILE A 19 -2.93 13.48 24.25
N ALA A 20 -3.12 14.80 24.34
CA ALA A 20 -3.84 15.42 25.44
C ALA A 20 -5.33 15.06 25.45
N ALA A 21 -5.99 15.00 24.28
CA ALA A 21 -7.39 14.61 24.15
C ALA A 21 -7.61 13.14 24.54
N THR A 22 -6.71 12.24 24.16
CA THR A 22 -6.79 10.82 24.54
C THR A 22 -6.50 10.62 26.03
N ALA A 23 -5.57 11.37 26.62
CA ALA A 23 -5.30 11.32 28.06
C ALA A 23 -6.49 11.84 28.90
N SER A 24 -7.16 12.91 28.46
CA SER A 24 -8.36 13.45 29.12
C SER A 24 -9.55 12.49 29.08
N PHE A 25 -9.75 11.79 27.97
CA PHE A 25 -10.80 10.78 27.83
C PHE A 25 -10.54 9.55 28.71
N LEU A 26 -9.27 9.22 28.98
CA LEU A 26 -8.86 8.08 29.80
C LEU A 26 -8.92 8.37 31.30
N LEU A 27 -8.90 9.64 31.72
CA LEU A 27 -8.90 10.05 33.13
C LEU A 27 -10.28 10.52 33.64
N GLY A 28 -11.30 10.56 32.77
CA GLY A 28 -12.64 11.03 33.14
C GLY A 28 -12.68 12.51 33.53
N VAL A 29 -11.66 13.30 33.18
CA VAL A 29 -11.59 14.74 33.51
C VAL A 29 -12.10 15.52 32.30
N THR A 30 -13.27 16.13 32.41
CA THR A 30 -13.81 17.05 31.41
C THR A 30 -13.22 18.44 31.63
N LEU A 31 -12.30 18.87 30.81
CA LEU A 31 -11.88 20.26 30.72
C LEU A 31 -12.75 20.99 29.68
N PRO A 32 -13.31 22.17 29.98
CA PRO A 32 -14.11 22.91 29.02
C PRO A 32 -13.19 23.50 27.95
N ILE A 33 -13.24 22.95 26.74
CA ILE A 33 -12.57 23.54 25.58
C ILE A 33 -13.58 24.40 24.84
N ASN A 34 -13.40 25.73 24.95
CA ASN A 34 -14.20 26.70 24.22
C ASN A 34 -13.68 26.84 22.80
N LEU A 35 -14.19 26.01 21.88
CA LEU A 35 -13.93 26.12 20.43
C LEU A 35 -15.09 26.86 19.78
N ARG A 36 -14.85 28.10 19.37
CA ARG A 36 -15.75 28.83 18.46
C ARG A 36 -15.80 28.10 17.11
N ALA A 37 -16.89 27.37 16.91
CA ALA A 37 -17.18 26.68 15.66
C ALA A 37 -17.86 27.64 14.68
N ASN A 38 -17.34 27.73 13.46
CA ASN A 38 -18.12 28.15 12.30
C ASN A 38 -17.82 27.18 11.15
N GLN A 39 -18.86 26.50 10.75
CA GLN A 39 -19.15 25.64 9.60
C GLN A 39 -19.30 24.15 9.92
N PRO A 40 -20.42 23.53 9.49
CA PRO A 40 -20.73 22.14 9.83
C PRO A 40 -19.97 21.18 8.89
N VAL A 41 -19.00 20.47 9.48
CA VAL A 41 -18.39 19.30 8.83
C VAL A 41 -19.26 18.09 9.12
N LYS A 42 -19.78 17.43 8.08
CA LYS A 42 -20.48 16.15 8.24
C LYS A 42 -19.57 15.13 8.92
N PRO A 43 -20.03 14.38 9.93
CA PRO A 43 -19.18 13.43 10.61
C PRO A 43 -18.81 12.28 9.71
N ILE A 44 -17.50 12.04 9.56
CA ILE A 44 -16.96 10.78 9.07
C ILE A 44 -17.31 9.74 10.14
N GLN A 45 -18.18 8.79 9.81
CA GLN A 45 -18.40 7.61 10.65
C GLN A 45 -17.14 6.76 10.61
N ALA A 46 -16.24 7.00 11.59
CA ALA A 46 -15.25 6.02 11.94
C ALA A 46 -16.02 4.79 12.45
N GLN A 47 -15.90 3.65 11.76
CA GLN A 47 -16.29 2.38 12.33
C GLN A 47 -15.36 2.13 13.52
N VAL A 48 -15.80 2.57 14.68
CA VAL A 48 -15.23 2.18 15.96
C VAL A 48 -15.39 0.67 16.03
N LEU A 49 -14.27 -0.06 16.03
CA LEU A 49 -14.25 -1.44 16.46
C LEU A 49 -14.94 -1.48 17.84
N THR A 50 -16.15 -1.97 17.86
CA THR A 50 -16.88 -2.22 19.11
C THR A 50 -16.12 -3.28 19.88
N VAL A 51 -15.23 -2.82 20.75
CA VAL A 51 -14.77 -3.63 21.87
C VAL A 51 -15.99 -3.83 22.77
N SER A 52 -16.46 -5.06 22.83
CA SER A 52 -17.54 -5.50 23.70
C SER A 52 -17.37 -4.89 25.10
N GLN A 53 -18.24 -3.95 25.43
CA GLN A 53 -18.39 -3.44 26.79
C GLN A 53 -19.08 -4.52 27.63
N SER A 54 -18.30 -5.35 28.31
CA SER A 54 -18.74 -6.05 29.52
C SER A 54 -17.55 -6.61 30.29
N GLN A 55 -16.75 -5.72 30.88
CA GLN A 55 -16.02 -6.04 32.11
C GLN A 55 -16.12 -4.81 33.02
N GLU A 56 -16.95 -4.92 34.04
CA GLU A 56 -16.94 -4.00 35.17
C GLU A 56 -15.50 -3.88 35.71
N GLN A 57 -14.90 -2.72 35.53
CA GLN A 57 -13.56 -2.44 36.06
C GLN A 57 -13.66 -2.32 37.57
N LYS A 58 -13.23 -3.37 38.30
CA LYS A 58 -13.01 -3.28 39.75
C LYS A 58 -12.07 -2.10 40.07
N PRO A 59 -12.33 -1.30 41.11
CA PRO A 59 -11.44 -0.20 41.48
C PRO A 59 -10.04 -0.73 41.76
N ILE A 60 -9.02 -0.09 41.19
CA ILE A 60 -7.61 -0.46 41.37
C ILE A 60 -7.19 -0.08 42.78
N SER A 61 -7.08 -1.06 43.66
CA SER A 61 -6.78 -0.87 45.09
C SER A 61 -5.28 -0.79 45.42
N ASN A 62 -4.40 -0.99 44.42
CA ASN A 62 -2.96 -1.07 44.61
C ASN A 62 -2.20 -0.28 43.54
N ILE A 63 -1.26 0.57 43.95
CA ILE A 63 -0.44 1.40 43.05
C ILE A 63 0.38 0.57 42.04
N ASN A 64 0.74 -0.65 42.38
CA ASN A 64 1.46 -1.55 41.47
C ASN A 64 0.55 -2.07 40.36
N GLN A 65 -0.71 -2.38 40.65
CA GLN A 65 -1.71 -2.73 39.65
C GLN A 65 -1.99 -1.56 38.71
N PHE A 66 -2.04 -0.35 39.23
CA PHE A 66 -2.19 0.87 38.45
C PHE A 66 -1.00 1.11 37.52
N LYS A 67 0.24 0.96 38.04
CA LYS A 67 1.47 1.05 37.21
C LYS A 67 1.50 0.00 36.10
N GLN A 68 1.12 -1.25 36.39
CA GLN A 68 1.03 -2.30 35.41
C GLN A 68 -0.04 -2.01 34.33
N ALA A 69 -1.20 -1.51 34.73
CA ALA A 69 -2.25 -1.13 33.78
C ALA A 69 -1.83 0.01 32.85
N ILE A 70 -1.09 1.01 33.38
CA ILE A 70 -0.50 2.07 32.56
C ILE A 70 0.54 1.51 31.61
N ALA A 71 1.48 0.68 32.09
CA ALA A 71 2.51 0.09 31.27
C ALA A 71 1.92 -0.72 30.10
N HIS A 72 0.92 -1.56 30.36
CA HIS A 72 0.19 -2.32 29.35
C HIS A 72 -0.50 -1.41 28.31
N ARG A 73 -1.12 -0.31 28.75
CA ARG A 73 -1.75 0.66 27.83
C ARG A 73 -0.74 1.40 26.97
N VAL A 74 0.41 1.76 27.55
CA VAL A 74 1.51 2.39 26.80
C VAL A 74 2.04 1.43 25.72
N GLU A 75 2.30 0.18 26.09
CA GLU A 75 2.76 -0.86 25.16
C GLU A 75 1.73 -1.11 24.03
N PHE A 76 0.45 -1.25 24.37
CA PHE A 76 -0.61 -1.38 23.38
C PHE A 76 -0.67 -0.18 22.42
N SER A 77 -0.53 1.04 22.97
CA SER A 77 -0.52 2.26 22.14
C SER A 77 0.71 2.33 21.24
N GLN A 78 1.89 1.90 21.71
CA GLN A 78 3.11 1.82 20.92
C GLN A 78 2.98 0.77 19.81
N GLN A 79 2.42 -0.40 20.10
CA GLN A 79 2.15 -1.43 19.10
C GLN A 79 1.15 -0.94 18.04
N ALA A 80 0.08 -0.26 18.44
CA ALA A 80 -0.89 0.32 17.52
C ALA A 80 -0.26 1.39 16.61
N LEU A 81 0.60 2.26 17.18
CA LEU A 81 1.34 3.25 16.39
C LEU A 81 2.30 2.61 15.40
N ALA A 82 3.07 1.61 15.83
CA ALA A 82 3.97 0.87 14.96
C ALA A 82 3.22 0.14 13.82
N GLN A 83 2.04 -0.39 14.11
CA GLN A 83 1.17 -0.99 13.10
C GLN A 83 0.66 0.04 12.09
N LEU A 84 0.23 1.22 12.55
CA LEU A 84 -0.21 2.32 11.69
C LEU A 84 0.93 2.86 10.81
N GLU A 85 2.14 2.99 11.37
CA GLU A 85 3.33 3.36 10.60
C GLU A 85 3.69 2.27 9.57
N GLY A 86 3.63 1.00 9.96
CA GLY A 86 3.82 -0.12 9.04
C GLY A 86 2.84 -0.08 7.87
N MET A 87 1.57 0.20 8.13
CA MET A 87 0.55 0.37 7.07
C MET A 87 0.84 1.59 6.20
N ARG A 88 1.24 2.72 6.79
CA ARG A 88 1.53 3.95 6.05
C ARG A 88 2.65 3.77 5.03
N PHE A 89 3.70 3.02 5.37
CA PHE A 89 4.88 2.85 4.53
C PHE A 89 4.93 1.50 3.80
N GLN A 90 3.87 0.71 3.84
CA GLN A 90 3.81 -0.61 3.17
C GLN A 90 3.99 -0.53 1.64
N SER A 91 3.84 0.64 1.04
CA SER A 91 3.99 0.89 -0.39
C SER A 91 5.24 1.70 -0.74
N THR A 92 6.21 1.79 0.18
CA THR A 92 7.49 2.49 -0.07
C THR A 92 8.63 1.49 -0.26
N VAL A 93 9.67 1.95 -0.94
CA VAL A 93 10.91 1.19 -1.15
C VAL A 93 12.09 1.93 -0.55
N SER A 94 13.16 1.20 -0.19
CA SER A 94 14.39 1.80 0.32
C SER A 94 15.12 2.63 -0.74
N ASP A 95 15.98 3.54 -0.28
CA ASP A 95 16.68 4.53 -1.10
C ASP A 95 17.46 3.90 -2.27
N GLN A 96 17.98 2.69 -2.08
CA GLN A 96 18.70 1.98 -3.14
C GLN A 96 17.87 1.67 -4.39
N PHE A 97 16.53 1.65 -4.28
CA PHE A 97 15.62 1.40 -5.41
C PHE A 97 14.96 2.68 -5.94
N GLN A 98 15.07 3.78 -5.20
CA GLN A 98 14.50 5.07 -5.61
C GLN A 98 15.17 5.57 -6.89
N GLY A 99 14.39 6.18 -7.77
CA GLY A 99 14.85 6.69 -9.06
C GLY A 99 15.24 5.60 -10.07
N LYS A 100 15.06 4.32 -9.77
CA LYS A 100 15.45 3.21 -10.65
C LYS A 100 14.25 2.58 -11.35
N THR A 101 14.51 1.98 -12.52
CA THR A 101 13.55 1.10 -13.20
C THR A 101 13.80 -0.34 -12.78
N ILE A 102 12.77 -0.99 -12.24
CA ILE A 102 12.78 -2.34 -11.68
C ILE A 102 11.92 -3.24 -12.54
N ARG A 103 12.44 -4.37 -13.01
CA ARG A 103 11.68 -5.40 -13.75
C ARG A 103 11.45 -6.66 -12.91
N GLU A 104 12.34 -6.91 -11.98
CA GLU A 104 12.36 -8.06 -11.08
C GLU A 104 13.30 -7.76 -9.90
N ALA A 105 13.18 -8.50 -8.83
CA ALA A 105 14.18 -8.52 -7.79
C ALA A 105 15.23 -9.59 -8.07
N LYS A 106 16.48 -9.31 -7.71
CA LYS A 106 17.57 -10.30 -7.81
C LYS A 106 17.62 -11.08 -6.52
N LEU A 107 17.02 -12.27 -6.52
CA LEU A 107 17.01 -13.20 -5.40
C LEU A 107 17.81 -14.44 -5.79
N ASP A 108 18.43 -15.10 -4.81
CA ASP A 108 19.06 -16.40 -5.02
C ASP A 108 18.02 -17.48 -5.35
N SER A 109 18.47 -18.63 -5.87
CA SER A 109 17.58 -19.71 -6.29
C SER A 109 16.88 -20.43 -5.12
N GLN A 110 17.33 -20.20 -3.88
CA GLN A 110 16.77 -20.82 -2.68
C GLN A 110 15.49 -20.10 -2.21
N HIS A 111 15.33 -18.81 -2.55
CA HIS A 111 14.18 -17.98 -2.16
C HIS A 111 13.21 -17.79 -3.34
N LYS A 112 12.30 -18.75 -3.53
CA LYS A 112 11.27 -18.62 -4.58
C LYS A 112 10.16 -17.66 -4.16
N ALA A 113 10.41 -16.35 -4.24
CA ALA A 113 9.41 -15.31 -4.01
C ALA A 113 8.95 -14.68 -5.33
N ILE A 114 7.68 -14.35 -5.43
CA ILE A 114 7.06 -13.72 -6.61
C ILE A 114 6.03 -12.68 -6.18
N ALA A 115 5.94 -11.56 -6.91
CA ALA A 115 4.94 -10.53 -6.68
C ALA A 115 3.83 -10.61 -7.73
N LEU A 116 2.57 -10.79 -7.29
CA LEU A 116 1.40 -10.60 -8.14
C LEU A 116 1.05 -9.11 -8.16
N THR A 117 0.89 -8.53 -9.36
CA THR A 117 0.54 -7.12 -9.51
C THR A 117 -0.67 -6.93 -10.41
N PHE A 118 -1.50 -5.93 -10.07
CA PHE A 118 -2.74 -5.62 -10.77
C PHE A 118 -2.78 -4.14 -11.14
N ASP A 119 -3.01 -3.84 -12.40
CA ASP A 119 -3.07 -2.48 -12.94
C ASP A 119 -4.51 -2.06 -13.26
N ASP A 120 -4.72 -0.76 -13.45
CA ASP A 120 -5.94 -0.11 -13.93
C ASP A 120 -7.10 -0.01 -12.93
N GLY A 121 -6.98 -0.54 -11.72
CA GLY A 121 -8.00 -0.38 -10.68
C GLY A 121 -7.95 0.98 -9.95
N PRO A 122 -8.79 1.11 -8.88
CA PRO A 122 -9.80 0.15 -8.45
C PRO A 122 -11.00 0.10 -9.39
N TRP A 123 -11.59 -1.09 -9.59
CA TRP A 123 -12.70 -1.30 -10.51
C TRP A 123 -13.83 -2.08 -9.85
N PRO A 124 -15.11 -1.68 -10.05
CA PRO A 124 -16.23 -2.39 -9.45
C PRO A 124 -16.27 -3.85 -9.91
N THR A 125 -16.67 -4.74 -9.01
CA THR A 125 -16.77 -6.18 -9.21
C THR A 125 -15.43 -6.89 -9.30
N THR A 126 -14.56 -6.56 -10.27
CA THR A 126 -13.33 -7.32 -10.50
C THR A 126 -12.30 -7.13 -9.40
N THR A 127 -12.05 -5.89 -8.95
CA THR A 127 -11.12 -5.67 -7.81
C THR A 127 -11.60 -6.39 -6.55
N THR A 128 -12.91 -6.35 -6.24
CA THR A 128 -13.45 -7.04 -5.06
C THR A 128 -13.37 -8.57 -5.18
N GLN A 129 -13.62 -9.13 -6.37
CA GLN A 129 -13.45 -10.57 -6.60
C GLN A 129 -11.99 -11.03 -6.46
N ILE A 130 -11.04 -10.22 -6.97
CA ILE A 130 -9.60 -10.47 -6.81
C ILE A 130 -9.22 -10.41 -5.32
N LEU A 131 -9.71 -9.40 -4.57
CA LEU A 131 -9.50 -9.31 -3.13
C LEU A 131 -9.98 -10.55 -2.37
N ASP A 132 -11.16 -11.06 -2.71
CA ASP A 132 -11.71 -12.27 -2.09
C ASP A 132 -10.83 -13.50 -2.36
N ILE A 133 -10.31 -13.64 -3.60
CA ILE A 133 -9.39 -14.73 -3.96
C ILE A 133 -8.09 -14.60 -3.17
N LEU A 134 -7.48 -13.41 -3.13
CA LEU A 134 -6.24 -13.16 -2.40
C LEU A 134 -6.42 -13.41 -0.89
N LYS A 135 -7.54 -12.96 -0.31
CA LYS A 135 -7.89 -13.19 1.09
C LYS A 135 -8.03 -14.67 1.41
N LYS A 136 -8.79 -15.43 0.60
CA LYS A 136 -8.96 -16.89 0.75
C LYS A 136 -7.64 -17.65 0.71
N ASN A 137 -6.68 -17.13 -0.03
CA ASN A 137 -5.35 -17.70 -0.18
C ASN A 137 -4.31 -17.11 0.79
N ASN A 138 -4.66 -16.18 1.66
CA ASN A 138 -3.74 -15.45 2.55
C ASN A 138 -2.54 -14.85 1.79
N ILE A 139 -2.81 -14.16 0.68
CA ILE A 139 -1.81 -13.53 -0.18
C ILE A 139 -1.96 -12.00 -0.13
N LYS A 140 -0.82 -11.30 -0.03
CA LYS A 140 -0.74 -9.87 -0.31
C LYS A 140 -0.20 -9.65 -1.72
N ALA A 141 -0.73 -8.63 -2.40
CA ALA A 141 -0.37 -8.27 -3.77
C ALA A 141 -0.08 -6.77 -3.86
N THR A 142 0.30 -6.30 -5.05
CA THR A 142 0.49 -4.87 -5.31
C THR A 142 -0.49 -4.42 -6.38
N PHE A 143 -1.18 -3.31 -6.12
CA PHE A 143 -2.14 -2.71 -7.05
C PHE A 143 -1.62 -1.37 -7.52
N PHE A 144 -1.55 -1.14 -8.83
CA PHE A 144 -1.17 0.13 -9.44
C PHE A 144 -2.44 0.86 -9.91
N TRP A 145 -2.80 1.91 -9.19
CA TRP A 145 -4.10 2.56 -9.36
C TRP A 145 -4.08 3.76 -10.29
N VAL A 146 -5.12 3.85 -11.09
CA VAL A 146 -5.46 5.03 -11.88
C VAL A 146 -6.26 6.01 -11.01
N GLY A 147 -5.76 7.23 -10.85
CA GLY A 147 -6.29 8.22 -9.91
C GLY A 147 -7.77 8.52 -10.13
N ARG A 148 -8.23 8.69 -11.37
CA ARG A 148 -9.65 8.91 -11.69
C ARG A 148 -10.57 7.77 -11.25
N TYR A 149 -10.09 6.52 -11.29
CA TYR A 149 -10.89 5.39 -10.82
C TYR A 149 -10.88 5.30 -9.30
N LEU A 150 -9.77 5.62 -8.66
CA LEU A 150 -9.74 5.77 -7.19
C LEU A 150 -10.68 6.87 -6.71
N GLN A 151 -10.76 8.00 -7.43
CA GLN A 151 -11.72 9.07 -7.13
C GLN A 151 -13.18 8.60 -7.30
N THR A 152 -13.44 7.76 -8.30
CA THR A 152 -14.79 7.24 -8.59
C THR A 152 -15.20 6.13 -7.62
N TYR A 153 -14.27 5.28 -7.21
CA TYR A 153 -14.51 4.10 -6.38
C TYR A 153 -13.67 4.09 -5.09
N PRO A 154 -13.76 5.15 -4.26
CA PRO A 154 -12.87 5.32 -3.10
C PRO A 154 -13.02 4.20 -2.07
N ASP A 155 -14.21 3.64 -1.90
CA ASP A 155 -14.47 2.60 -0.91
C ASP A 155 -13.80 1.27 -1.29
N ILE A 156 -13.71 0.96 -2.60
CA ILE A 156 -12.94 -0.21 -3.07
C ILE A 156 -11.45 0.01 -2.77
N GLY A 157 -10.92 1.20 -3.07
CA GLY A 157 -9.53 1.55 -2.74
C GLY A 157 -9.22 1.39 -1.25
N LYS A 158 -10.11 1.90 -0.37
CA LYS A 158 -9.98 1.74 1.09
C LYS A 158 -9.99 0.27 1.51
N GLN A 159 -10.82 -0.59 0.89
CA GLN A 159 -10.85 -2.02 1.17
C GLN A 159 -9.53 -2.71 0.81
N VAL A 160 -8.95 -2.41 -0.37
CA VAL A 160 -7.64 -2.94 -0.80
C VAL A 160 -6.56 -2.53 0.18
N ALA A 161 -6.51 -1.24 0.57
CA ALA A 161 -5.54 -0.70 1.52
C ALA A 161 -5.68 -1.36 2.90
N ALA A 162 -6.91 -1.43 3.44
CA ALA A 162 -7.21 -2.05 4.74
C ALA A 162 -6.90 -3.56 4.76
N ALA A 163 -6.96 -4.23 3.60
CA ALA A 163 -6.54 -5.62 3.48
C ALA A 163 -5.00 -5.80 3.49
N GLY A 164 -4.22 -4.73 3.56
CA GLY A 164 -2.75 -4.76 3.67
C GLY A 164 -2.04 -5.05 2.35
N HIS A 165 -2.64 -4.72 1.21
CA HIS A 165 -1.99 -4.78 -0.09
C HIS A 165 -1.15 -3.53 -0.34
N ALA A 166 -0.05 -3.64 -1.06
CA ALA A 166 0.73 -2.47 -1.48
C ALA A 166 0.01 -1.72 -2.61
N ILE A 167 0.11 -0.39 -2.59
CA ILE A 167 -0.53 0.49 -3.55
C ILE A 167 0.53 1.29 -4.30
N GLY A 168 0.50 1.19 -5.62
CA GLY A 168 1.35 1.96 -6.53
C GLY A 168 0.55 3.00 -7.32
N ASN A 169 1.25 3.96 -7.88
CA ASN A 169 0.69 4.99 -8.73
C ASN A 169 0.72 4.55 -10.20
N HIS A 170 -0.41 4.70 -10.92
CA HIS A 170 -0.55 4.38 -12.35
C HIS A 170 -1.08 5.57 -13.16
N THR A 171 -0.68 6.80 -12.79
CA THR A 171 -1.15 8.06 -13.34
C THR A 171 -2.61 8.41 -13.00
N TRP A 172 -3.02 9.62 -13.36
CA TRP A 172 -4.40 10.07 -13.14
C TRP A 172 -5.36 9.57 -14.21
N ASN A 173 -4.94 9.72 -15.51
CA ASN A 173 -5.83 9.49 -16.66
C ASN A 173 -5.49 8.25 -17.50
N HIS A 174 -4.35 7.58 -17.24
CA HIS A 174 -3.89 6.43 -18.02
C HIS A 174 -3.74 6.72 -19.53
N GLN A 175 -3.10 7.84 -19.89
CA GLN A 175 -2.88 8.23 -21.28
C GLN A 175 -1.47 7.89 -21.77
N TYR A 176 -1.29 7.74 -23.10
CA TYR A 176 -0.04 7.27 -23.70
C TYR A 176 0.78 8.36 -24.40
N HIS A 177 0.26 9.60 -24.50
CA HIS A 177 0.94 10.71 -25.16
C HIS A 177 2.20 11.16 -24.40
N LYS A 178 2.98 12.04 -25.03
CA LYS A 178 4.16 12.67 -24.39
C LYS A 178 3.72 13.71 -23.38
N TYR A 179 4.45 13.78 -22.27
CA TYR A 179 4.23 14.71 -21.18
C TYR A 179 5.47 15.62 -21.02
N ASN A 180 5.23 16.90 -20.81
CA ASN A 180 6.19 17.79 -20.17
C ASN A 180 6.13 17.59 -18.64
N GLU A 181 7.02 18.27 -17.91
CA GLU A 181 7.15 18.11 -16.46
C GLU A 181 5.84 18.44 -15.73
N ASP A 182 5.17 19.55 -16.07
CA ASP A 182 3.90 19.95 -15.46
C ASP A 182 2.77 18.95 -15.74
N GLY A 183 2.74 18.39 -16.93
CA GLY A 183 1.78 17.35 -17.31
C GLY A 183 2.01 16.06 -16.50
N ALA A 184 3.27 15.64 -16.39
CA ALA A 184 3.65 14.47 -15.60
C ALA A 184 3.37 14.68 -14.09
N ALA A 185 3.61 15.89 -13.57
CA ALA A 185 3.27 16.25 -12.20
C ALA A 185 1.76 16.12 -11.94
N ARG A 186 0.91 16.62 -12.83
CA ARG A 186 -0.55 16.48 -12.68
C ARG A 186 -1.01 15.02 -12.69
N GLU A 187 -0.37 14.16 -13.47
CA GLU A 187 -0.69 12.74 -13.55
C GLU A 187 -0.23 11.97 -12.30
N ILE A 188 0.97 12.24 -11.81
CA ILE A 188 1.62 11.46 -10.75
C ILE A 188 1.34 12.05 -9.37
N ASP A 189 1.61 13.35 -9.14
CA ASP A 189 1.49 13.94 -7.79
C ASP A 189 0.03 13.96 -7.33
N ARG A 190 -0.92 14.25 -8.24
CA ARG A 190 -2.35 14.23 -7.93
C ARG A 190 -2.82 12.84 -7.53
N THR A 191 -2.37 11.80 -8.23
CA THR A 191 -2.74 10.41 -7.92
C THR A 191 -2.17 9.99 -6.57
N SER A 192 -0.90 10.28 -6.30
CA SER A 192 -0.27 9.95 -5.01
C SER A 192 -0.90 10.70 -3.84
N SER A 193 -1.25 11.98 -4.03
CA SER A 193 -1.97 12.76 -3.01
C SER A 193 -3.34 12.15 -2.69
N LEU A 194 -4.08 11.70 -3.70
CA LEU A 194 -5.38 11.04 -3.49
C LEU A 194 -5.22 9.68 -2.80
N ILE A 195 -4.20 8.90 -3.14
CA ILE A 195 -3.90 7.64 -2.44
C ILE A 195 -3.66 7.91 -0.95
N GLU A 196 -2.78 8.87 -0.61
CA GLU A 196 -2.48 9.21 0.79
C GLU A 196 -3.71 9.78 1.52
N GLU A 197 -4.48 10.65 0.87
CA GLU A 197 -5.70 11.25 1.45
C GLU A 197 -6.74 10.19 1.83
N LEU A 198 -7.01 9.24 0.94
CA LEU A 198 -8.09 8.26 1.13
C LEU A 198 -7.68 7.06 1.99
N THR A 199 -6.41 6.69 1.98
CA THR A 199 -5.93 5.44 2.59
C THR A 199 -4.91 5.64 3.71
N GLY A 200 -4.32 6.83 3.83
CA GLY A 200 -3.18 7.10 4.71
C GLY A 200 -1.85 6.50 4.23
N ILE A 201 -1.86 5.78 3.10
CA ILE A 201 -0.66 5.11 2.56
C ILE A 201 0.16 6.08 1.72
N GLN A 202 1.44 6.19 2.04
CA GLN A 202 2.43 6.83 1.17
C GLN A 202 2.99 5.80 0.19
N THR A 203 3.08 6.17 -1.09
CA THR A 203 3.66 5.30 -2.12
C THR A 203 4.90 5.92 -2.74
N SER A 204 5.93 5.11 -2.97
CA SER A 204 7.11 5.45 -3.77
C SER A 204 7.32 4.47 -4.93
N ILE A 205 6.27 3.75 -5.34
CA ILE A 205 6.28 2.89 -6.51
C ILE A 205 5.31 3.41 -7.57
N PHE A 206 5.81 3.45 -8.81
CA PHE A 206 5.08 3.96 -9.97
C PHE A 206 5.20 2.96 -11.12
N ARG A 207 4.11 2.76 -11.86
CA ARG A 207 4.15 2.02 -13.14
C ARG A 207 3.59 2.90 -14.24
N PRO A 208 4.35 3.15 -15.33
CA PRO A 208 3.84 3.94 -16.44
C PRO A 208 2.79 3.15 -17.23
N PRO A 209 1.69 3.79 -17.67
CA PRO A 209 0.70 3.18 -18.56
C PRO A 209 1.34 2.52 -19.78
N GLY A 210 0.94 1.26 -20.07
CA GLY A 210 1.47 0.47 -21.16
C GLY A 210 2.98 0.18 -21.08
N GLY A 211 3.63 0.43 -19.97
CA GLY A 211 5.07 0.26 -19.81
C GLY A 211 5.93 1.26 -20.59
N ILE A 212 5.38 2.41 -20.99
CA ILE A 212 6.06 3.41 -21.82
C ILE A 212 7.04 4.22 -20.98
N LEU A 213 8.35 4.03 -21.21
CA LEU A 213 9.40 4.68 -20.42
C LEU A 213 9.87 6.03 -20.99
N ASN A 214 9.54 6.34 -22.23
CA ASN A 214 10.10 7.49 -22.99
C ASN A 214 9.07 8.60 -23.28
N ASN A 215 7.95 8.63 -22.58
CA ASN A 215 6.92 9.65 -22.76
C ASN A 215 6.96 10.79 -21.72
N GLY A 216 7.96 10.82 -20.83
CA GLY A 216 8.15 11.84 -19.78
C GLY A 216 7.67 11.41 -18.39
N LEU A 217 6.71 10.49 -18.27
CA LEU A 217 6.17 10.04 -16.97
C LEU A 217 7.21 9.32 -16.12
N ALA A 218 7.91 8.34 -16.71
CA ALA A 218 8.93 7.58 -15.97
C ALA A 218 10.08 8.47 -15.50
N ALA A 219 10.56 9.40 -16.34
CA ALA A 219 11.60 10.34 -15.97
C ALA A 219 11.18 11.27 -14.80
N TYR A 220 9.93 11.75 -14.83
CA TYR A 220 9.37 12.54 -13.73
C TYR A 220 9.27 11.73 -12.44
N ALA A 221 8.74 10.51 -12.51
CA ALA A 221 8.64 9.63 -11.36
C ALA A 221 10.01 9.35 -10.72
N GLN A 222 11.03 9.08 -11.55
CA GLN A 222 12.42 8.88 -11.09
C GLN A 222 12.99 10.13 -10.40
N LYS A 223 12.76 11.33 -10.97
CA LYS A 223 13.16 12.62 -10.36
C LYS A 223 12.50 12.85 -9.00
N LYS A 224 11.31 12.28 -8.78
CA LYS A 224 10.56 12.31 -7.52
C LYS A 224 10.87 11.12 -6.59
N ASN A 225 11.96 10.40 -6.86
CA ASN A 225 12.41 9.24 -6.09
C ASN A 225 11.45 8.03 -6.08
N TYR A 226 10.56 7.91 -7.08
CA TYR A 226 9.80 6.69 -7.26
C TYR A 226 10.66 5.58 -7.87
N ALA A 227 10.48 4.34 -7.41
CA ALA A 227 10.88 3.19 -8.19
C ALA A 227 9.88 2.99 -9.34
N VAL A 228 10.36 2.98 -10.58
CA VAL A 228 9.57 2.70 -11.77
C VAL A 228 9.48 1.18 -11.92
N VAL A 229 8.34 0.60 -11.52
CA VAL A 229 8.15 -0.85 -11.44
C VAL A 229 7.53 -1.36 -12.74
N MET A 230 8.30 -2.14 -13.47
CA MET A 230 7.87 -2.89 -14.64
C MET A 230 7.47 -4.33 -14.22
N TRP A 231 7.57 -5.28 -15.12
CA TRP A 231 7.30 -6.70 -14.90
C TRP A 231 8.31 -7.59 -15.63
N SER A 232 8.44 -8.81 -15.15
CA SER A 232 9.22 -9.88 -15.78
C SER A 232 8.35 -11.01 -16.31
N ALA A 233 7.07 -11.06 -15.93
CA ALA A 233 6.09 -12.01 -16.42
C ALA A 233 4.81 -11.26 -16.81
N ASP A 234 4.39 -11.39 -18.07
CA ASP A 234 3.18 -10.78 -18.62
C ASP A 234 2.11 -11.85 -18.81
N SER A 235 0.98 -11.70 -18.17
CA SER A 235 -0.17 -12.59 -18.33
C SER A 235 -0.86 -12.44 -19.68
N PHE A 236 -0.75 -11.26 -20.31
CA PHE A 236 -1.54 -10.82 -21.46
C PHE A 236 -3.06 -10.97 -21.26
N ASP A 237 -3.55 -10.81 -20.02
CA ASP A 237 -4.95 -11.01 -19.62
C ASP A 237 -5.94 -10.09 -20.36
N TRP A 238 -5.46 -8.99 -20.91
CA TRP A 238 -6.24 -8.04 -21.68
C TRP A 238 -6.59 -8.56 -23.11
N ARG A 239 -5.90 -9.59 -23.61
CA ARG A 239 -6.09 -10.09 -24.99
C ARG A 239 -6.20 -11.62 -25.13
N THR A 240 -5.78 -12.40 -24.13
CA THR A 240 -5.70 -13.88 -24.24
C THR A 240 -6.88 -14.58 -23.56
N LEU A 241 -7.06 -15.87 -23.91
CA LEU A 241 -7.99 -16.75 -23.21
C LEU A 241 -7.46 -17.11 -21.81
N THR A 242 -8.33 -17.61 -20.93
CA THR A 242 -7.97 -17.94 -19.54
C THR A 242 -6.81 -18.94 -19.44
N GLU A 243 -6.84 -20.00 -20.23
CA GLU A 243 -5.81 -21.05 -20.26
C GLU A 243 -4.45 -20.48 -20.71
N SER A 244 -4.45 -19.69 -21.79
CA SER A 244 -3.23 -19.04 -22.31
C SER A 244 -2.66 -18.02 -21.31
N LEU A 245 -3.52 -17.34 -20.54
CA LEU A 245 -3.11 -16.43 -19.49
C LEU A 245 -2.33 -17.17 -18.39
N ILE A 246 -2.86 -18.33 -17.93
CA ILE A 246 -2.20 -19.17 -16.92
C ILE A 246 -0.83 -19.63 -17.46
N ASP A 247 -0.79 -20.17 -18.67
CA ASP A 247 0.44 -20.66 -19.28
C ASP A 247 1.48 -19.55 -19.51
N ASN A 248 1.04 -18.34 -19.86
CA ASN A 248 1.93 -17.18 -19.99
C ASN A 248 2.62 -16.86 -18.67
N VAL A 249 1.87 -16.83 -17.56
CA VAL A 249 2.45 -16.59 -16.23
C VAL A 249 3.41 -17.71 -15.85
N MET A 250 3.00 -18.98 -16.00
CA MET A 250 3.80 -20.13 -15.58
C MET A 250 5.13 -20.25 -16.35
N ARG A 251 5.12 -19.98 -17.65
CA ARG A 251 6.36 -20.02 -18.47
C ARG A 251 7.37 -18.92 -18.11
N GLN A 252 6.92 -17.79 -17.58
CA GLN A 252 7.75 -16.64 -17.28
C GLN A 252 8.03 -16.50 -15.78
N ALA A 253 7.38 -17.30 -14.93
CA ALA A 253 7.57 -17.27 -13.49
C ALA A 253 9.01 -17.63 -13.12
N LYS A 254 9.62 -16.80 -12.27
CA LYS A 254 10.95 -17.03 -11.72
C LYS A 254 11.08 -16.37 -10.35
N SER A 255 12.09 -16.78 -9.57
CA SER A 255 12.39 -16.14 -8.29
C SER A 255 12.68 -14.65 -8.50
N GLY A 256 12.11 -13.81 -7.63
CA GLY A 256 12.18 -12.36 -7.77
C GLY A 256 11.26 -11.77 -8.85
N GLY A 257 10.43 -12.60 -9.51
CA GLY A 257 9.56 -12.18 -10.61
C GLY A 257 8.43 -11.26 -10.17
N ILE A 258 8.04 -10.36 -11.08
CA ILE A 258 6.88 -9.47 -10.96
C ILE A 258 5.91 -9.82 -12.08
N VAL A 259 4.70 -10.26 -11.71
CA VAL A 259 3.66 -10.68 -12.66
C VAL A 259 2.72 -9.53 -12.94
N LEU A 260 2.54 -9.17 -14.21
CA LEU A 260 1.55 -8.20 -14.67
C LEU A 260 0.22 -8.88 -14.94
N MET A 261 -0.82 -8.40 -14.27
CA MET A 261 -2.23 -8.64 -14.52
C MET A 261 -2.99 -7.31 -14.38
N HIS A 262 -4.30 -7.33 -14.63
CA HIS A 262 -5.14 -6.15 -14.49
C HIS A 262 -6.40 -6.45 -13.67
N ASP A 263 -6.80 -5.48 -12.82
CA ASP A 263 -8.06 -5.56 -12.08
C ASP A 263 -9.09 -4.52 -12.57
N GLY A 264 -8.67 -3.63 -13.49
CA GLY A 264 -9.49 -2.57 -14.07
C GLY A 264 -9.31 -2.35 -15.56
N GLY A 265 -9.77 -1.19 -16.05
CA GLY A 265 -9.63 -0.80 -17.46
C GLY A 265 -10.47 -1.62 -18.44
N GLY A 266 -11.52 -2.32 -17.97
CA GLY A 266 -12.43 -3.11 -18.79
C GLY A 266 -12.86 -4.43 -18.16
N ASN A 267 -13.34 -5.37 -18.98
CA ASN A 267 -13.74 -6.69 -18.50
C ASN A 267 -12.53 -7.57 -18.16
N ARG A 268 -12.33 -7.85 -16.87
CA ARG A 268 -11.25 -8.69 -16.35
C ARG A 268 -11.71 -10.02 -15.75
N ALA A 269 -12.88 -10.50 -16.17
CA ALA A 269 -13.42 -11.79 -15.71
C ALA A 269 -12.45 -12.97 -15.97
N ARG A 270 -11.63 -12.89 -17.02
CA ARG A 270 -10.61 -13.90 -17.31
C ARG A 270 -9.51 -13.92 -16.26
N THR A 271 -9.06 -12.76 -15.80
CA THR A 271 -8.08 -12.62 -14.71
C THR A 271 -8.64 -13.22 -13.43
N VAL A 272 -9.88 -12.87 -13.07
CA VAL A 272 -10.57 -13.44 -11.90
C VAL A 272 -10.64 -14.96 -11.99
N LYS A 273 -11.01 -15.51 -13.16
CA LYS A 273 -11.12 -16.96 -13.39
C LYS A 273 -9.76 -17.68 -13.31
N ALA A 274 -8.69 -17.06 -13.85
CA ALA A 274 -7.36 -17.66 -13.91
C ALA A 274 -6.60 -17.61 -12.57
N LEU A 275 -6.86 -16.58 -11.76
CA LEU A 275 -6.05 -16.28 -10.57
C LEU A 275 -5.94 -17.45 -9.56
N PRO A 276 -7.01 -18.23 -9.24
CA PRO A 276 -6.89 -19.36 -8.36
C PRO A 276 -5.92 -20.44 -8.85
N ASP A 277 -5.96 -20.75 -10.16
CA ASP A 277 -5.08 -21.74 -10.78
C ASP A 277 -3.63 -21.27 -10.84
N ILE A 278 -3.39 -20.00 -11.15
CA ILE A 278 -2.05 -19.39 -11.09
C ILE A 278 -1.47 -19.54 -9.68
N ILE A 279 -2.24 -19.16 -8.66
CA ILE A 279 -1.82 -19.28 -7.26
C ILE A 279 -1.51 -20.74 -6.90
N ALA A 280 -2.39 -21.67 -7.25
CA ALA A 280 -2.21 -23.08 -6.92
C ALA A 280 -0.95 -23.67 -7.58
N ARG A 281 -0.73 -23.37 -8.88
CA ARG A 281 0.44 -23.85 -9.64
C ARG A 281 1.74 -23.25 -9.10
N LEU A 282 1.80 -21.95 -8.87
CA LEU A 282 2.98 -21.29 -8.30
C LEU A 282 3.31 -21.83 -6.91
N ARG A 283 2.32 -22.06 -6.05
CA ARG A 283 2.54 -22.72 -4.75
C ARG A 283 3.09 -24.12 -4.87
N LYS A 284 2.56 -24.91 -5.81
CA LYS A 284 3.08 -26.26 -6.09
C LYS A 284 4.54 -26.25 -6.50
N GLU A 285 4.98 -25.19 -7.19
CA GLU A 285 6.38 -24.98 -7.55
C GLU A 285 7.23 -24.37 -6.42
N GLY A 286 6.63 -24.12 -5.25
CA GLY A 286 7.32 -23.64 -4.06
C GLY A 286 7.44 -22.12 -3.95
N TYR A 287 6.69 -21.34 -4.75
CA TYR A 287 6.70 -19.88 -4.63
C TYR A 287 5.93 -19.40 -3.41
N ILE A 288 6.52 -18.43 -2.69
CA ILE A 288 5.84 -17.57 -1.74
C ILE A 288 5.41 -16.27 -2.44
N PHE A 289 4.28 -15.71 -2.00
CA PHE A 289 3.73 -14.49 -2.57
C PHE A 289 3.99 -13.31 -1.65
N VAL A 290 4.55 -12.26 -2.21
CA VAL A 290 4.91 -11.03 -1.50
C VAL A 290 4.49 -9.81 -2.32
N THR A 291 4.39 -8.64 -1.69
CA THR A 291 4.21 -7.37 -2.40
C THR A 291 5.51 -6.95 -3.09
N VAL A 292 5.45 -6.01 -4.05
CA VAL A 292 6.67 -5.48 -4.70
C VAL A 292 7.63 -4.85 -3.68
N PRO A 293 7.19 -4.01 -2.72
CA PRO A 293 8.10 -3.50 -1.69
C PRO A 293 8.77 -4.60 -0.84
N GLU A 294 8.02 -5.64 -0.46
CA GLU A 294 8.57 -6.79 0.28
C GLU A 294 9.58 -7.56 -0.56
N LEU A 295 9.29 -7.78 -1.84
CA LEU A 295 10.19 -8.45 -2.78
C LEU A 295 11.54 -7.72 -2.88
N LEU A 296 11.50 -6.38 -3.00
CA LEU A 296 12.70 -5.55 -3.05
C LEU A 296 13.45 -5.52 -1.71
N LYS A 297 12.72 -5.54 -0.59
CA LYS A 297 13.32 -5.69 0.74
C LYS A 297 14.05 -7.02 0.91
N MET A 298 13.53 -8.11 0.34
CA MET A 298 14.23 -9.40 0.34
C MET A 298 15.55 -9.31 -0.43
N GLN A 299 15.56 -8.69 -1.61
CA GLN A 299 16.82 -8.45 -2.36
C GLN A 299 17.83 -7.63 -1.53
N GLU A 300 17.38 -6.58 -0.85
CA GLU A 300 18.26 -5.78 0.01
C GLU A 300 18.87 -6.62 1.14
N GLN A 301 18.08 -7.47 1.74
CA GLN A 301 18.56 -8.36 2.82
C GLN A 301 19.59 -9.39 2.32
N GLU A 302 19.38 -9.93 1.12
CA GLU A 302 20.36 -10.85 0.51
C GLU A 302 21.68 -10.16 0.20
N LEU A 303 21.65 -8.97 -0.37
CA LEU A 303 22.86 -8.19 -0.63
C LEU A 303 23.65 -7.93 0.65
N LYS A 304 22.99 -7.52 1.73
CA LYS A 304 23.63 -7.30 3.05
C LYS A 304 24.25 -8.58 3.62
N ARG A 305 23.59 -9.73 3.44
CA ARG A 305 24.15 -11.02 3.88
C ARG A 305 25.40 -11.39 3.10
N GLN A 306 25.40 -11.19 1.77
CA GLN A 306 26.56 -11.46 0.92
C GLN A 306 27.75 -10.57 1.27
N GLU A 307 27.53 -9.28 1.53
CA GLU A 307 28.56 -8.34 1.97
C GLU A 307 29.15 -8.72 3.34
N THR A 308 28.32 -9.24 4.23
CA THR A 308 28.77 -9.67 5.57
C THR A 308 29.55 -10.98 5.52
N ALA A 309 29.21 -11.89 4.60
CA ALA A 309 29.90 -13.17 4.42
C ALA A 309 31.26 -13.04 3.72
N GLN A 310 31.55 -11.92 3.06
CA GLN A 310 32.83 -11.63 2.38
C GLN A 310 33.81 -10.87 3.25
N LYS A 311 33.41 -10.45 4.45
CA LYS A 311 34.27 -9.81 5.46
C LYS A 311 34.77 -10.83 6.51
#